data_a464b809be465b8e9f370b7b74c448af
#
_entry.id   a464b809be465b8e9f370b7b74c448af
#
_cell.length_a   1.000
_cell.length_b   1.000
_cell.length_c   1.000
_cell.angle_alpha   90.00
_cell.angle_beta   90.00
_cell.angle_gamma   90.00
#
_symmetry.space_group_name_H-M   'P 1'
#
loop_
_entity.id
_entity.type
_entity.pdbx_description
1 polymer ?
#
loop_
_entity_poly.entity_id
_entity_poly.type
_entity_poly.pdbx_seq_one_letter_code
_entity_poly.pdbx_strand_id
1 'polypeptide(L)'
;MKETDLSFFVKGKKVVGTLSLPDSDTKAPVVLLIHGFTGNRHESVSKSAPKGKFALLASKLSEVGIASLRIDMRGSGQSAGSLENITAFTELEDAIAACDYLKQCDHVDGKRISVLGLSFGGLVATALCAKDSKIKSLVLWNPAVNMMEVMLTIAGIDPVMHACKDEHKIYEFDIWNAKRKLCGEFFTSLCRMSAHASITKYKGPMLLQVGLNDHVVWPEPAQAEGIISCHEGEHELQTVNAGHDFTNNGSDEPLLSVIEKTVSFLKVNAF
;
A
#
# COMPACT_ATOMS: atom_id res chain seq x y z
N MET A 1 18.75 -9.90 10.01
CA MET A 1 17.35 -9.41 10.14
C MET A 1 16.59 -10.28 11.15
N LYS A 2 15.90 -9.64 12.10
CA LYS A 2 15.00 -10.29 13.06
C LYS A 2 13.56 -9.92 12.72
N GLU A 3 12.67 -10.92 12.62
CA GLU A 3 11.22 -10.71 12.41
C GLU A 3 10.45 -11.04 13.67
N THR A 4 9.44 -10.25 13.98
CA THR A 4 8.56 -10.45 15.13
C THR A 4 7.12 -10.15 14.71
N ASP A 5 6.23 -11.11 14.87
CA ASP A 5 4.80 -10.86 14.69
C ASP A 5 4.27 -10.06 15.89
N LEU A 6 3.40 -9.13 15.59
CA LEU A 6 2.78 -8.24 16.56
C LEU A 6 1.30 -8.04 16.27
N SER A 7 0.60 -7.44 17.20
CA SER A 7 -0.78 -7.00 16.96
C SER A 7 -1.12 -5.79 17.80
N PHE A 8 -2.02 -4.98 17.27
CA PHE A 8 -2.64 -3.84 17.96
C PHE A 8 -4.15 -3.82 17.67
N PHE A 9 -4.89 -2.92 18.30
CA PHE A 9 -6.34 -2.87 18.15
C PHE A 9 -6.78 -1.55 17.53
N VAL A 10 -7.70 -1.63 16.56
CA VAL A 10 -8.36 -0.49 15.92
C VAL A 10 -9.86 -0.65 16.11
N LYS A 11 -10.48 0.28 16.86
CA LYS A 11 -11.93 0.19 17.19
C LYS A 11 -12.34 -1.19 17.72
N GLY A 12 -11.51 -1.79 18.60
CA GLY A 12 -11.75 -3.09 19.21
C GLY A 12 -11.49 -4.31 18.32
N LYS A 13 -11.07 -4.12 17.07
CA LYS A 13 -10.69 -5.22 16.15
C LYS A 13 -9.18 -5.36 16.09
N LYS A 14 -8.69 -6.59 16.16
CA LYS A 14 -7.26 -6.93 16.11
C LYS A 14 -6.70 -6.71 14.71
N VAL A 15 -5.61 -5.96 14.60
CA VAL A 15 -4.76 -5.82 13.42
C VAL A 15 -3.45 -6.55 13.68
N VAL A 16 -3.02 -7.40 12.75
CA VAL A 16 -1.79 -8.20 12.84
C VAL A 16 -0.74 -7.62 11.91
N GLY A 17 0.51 -7.62 12.36
CA GLY A 17 1.64 -7.19 11.56
C GLY A 17 2.90 -7.99 11.84
N THR A 18 3.90 -7.82 10.97
CA THR A 18 5.26 -8.34 11.14
C THR A 18 6.24 -7.18 11.10
N LEU A 19 6.95 -6.96 12.20
CA LEU A 19 8.04 -6.01 12.31
C LEU A 19 9.35 -6.72 11.96
N SER A 20 10.03 -6.21 10.94
CA SER A 20 11.36 -6.68 10.52
C SER A 20 12.40 -5.65 10.93
N LEU A 21 13.38 -6.05 11.73
CA LEU A 21 14.43 -5.20 12.26
C LEU A 21 15.78 -5.54 11.62
N PRO A 22 16.59 -4.55 11.23
CA PRO A 22 17.97 -4.76 10.86
C PRO A 22 18.78 -5.24 12.08
N ASP A 23 19.93 -5.83 11.83
CA ASP A 23 20.90 -6.16 12.87
C ASP A 23 21.69 -4.88 13.22
N SER A 24 21.24 -4.16 14.25
CA SER A 24 21.78 -2.87 14.65
C SER A 24 21.50 -2.60 16.13
N ASP A 25 22.46 -1.98 16.81
CA ASP A 25 22.33 -1.53 18.21
C ASP A 25 21.58 -0.19 18.34
N THR A 26 21.29 0.48 17.24
CA THR A 26 20.57 1.77 17.24
C THR A 26 19.17 1.63 16.69
N LYS A 27 18.23 2.49 17.14
CA LYS A 27 16.87 2.54 16.60
C LYS A 27 16.90 2.91 15.11
N ALA A 28 16.49 1.98 14.27
CA ALA A 28 16.46 2.17 12.82
C ALA A 28 15.28 3.03 12.36
N PRO A 29 15.42 3.80 11.24
CA PRO A 29 14.26 4.33 10.54
C PRO A 29 13.37 3.17 10.08
N VAL A 30 12.08 3.43 9.89
CA VAL A 30 11.12 2.37 9.59
C VAL A 30 10.20 2.74 8.44
N VAL A 31 9.86 1.74 7.63
CA VAL A 31 8.88 1.86 6.54
C VAL A 31 7.62 1.06 6.88
N LEU A 32 6.46 1.73 6.86
CA LEU A 32 5.16 1.07 6.90
C LEU A 32 4.80 0.61 5.48
N LEU A 33 4.51 -0.68 5.31
CA LEU A 33 4.11 -1.28 4.03
C LEU A 33 2.61 -1.59 4.06
N ILE A 34 1.86 -1.01 3.10
CA ILE A 34 0.41 -1.08 2.98
C ILE A 34 0.07 -1.87 1.71
N HIS A 35 -0.57 -3.03 1.89
CA HIS A 35 -0.91 -3.96 0.80
C HIS A 35 -2.06 -3.48 -0.08
N GLY A 36 -2.23 -4.13 -1.25
CA GLY A 36 -3.29 -3.86 -2.19
C GLY A 36 -4.64 -4.49 -1.81
N PHE A 37 -5.67 -4.23 -2.63
CA PHE A 37 -7.00 -4.82 -2.47
C PHE A 37 -6.93 -6.35 -2.48
N THR A 38 -7.55 -6.99 -1.50
CA THR A 38 -7.49 -8.44 -1.24
C THR A 38 -6.09 -9.02 -0.97
N GLY A 39 -5.09 -8.18 -0.79
CA GLY A 39 -3.74 -8.57 -0.40
C GLY A 39 -3.63 -8.94 1.07
N ASN A 40 -2.40 -9.07 1.53
CA ASN A 40 -2.03 -9.25 2.93
C ASN A 40 -0.60 -8.73 3.15
N ARG A 41 -0.10 -8.75 4.38
CA ARG A 41 1.23 -8.24 4.78
C ARG A 41 2.43 -8.86 4.06
N HIS A 42 2.24 -9.95 3.32
CA HIS A 42 3.30 -10.60 2.51
C HIS A 42 3.25 -10.19 1.04
N GLU A 43 2.06 -9.84 0.55
CA GLU A 43 1.73 -9.63 -0.84
C GLU A 43 1.93 -10.89 -1.69
N SER A 44 1.73 -10.78 -3.02
CA SER A 44 1.82 -11.92 -3.91
C SER A 44 3.23 -12.52 -3.94
N VAL A 45 3.29 -13.84 -4.12
CA VAL A 45 4.53 -14.59 -4.26
C VAL A 45 5.00 -14.61 -5.71
N SER A 46 6.31 -14.75 -5.90
CA SER A 46 6.92 -14.99 -7.20
C SER A 46 8.17 -15.86 -7.03
N LYS A 47 8.86 -16.19 -8.12
CA LYS A 47 10.07 -17.01 -8.08
C LYS A 47 11.15 -16.37 -7.20
N SER A 48 11.37 -15.08 -7.33
CA SER A 48 12.36 -14.32 -6.54
C SER A 48 11.82 -13.91 -5.16
N ALA A 49 10.51 -13.93 -4.96
CA ALA A 49 9.85 -13.57 -3.71
C ALA A 49 8.95 -14.72 -3.19
N PRO A 50 9.52 -15.88 -2.82
CA PRO A 50 8.73 -17.06 -2.43
C PRO A 50 7.95 -16.89 -1.12
N LYS A 51 8.31 -15.88 -0.31
CA LYS A 51 7.59 -15.49 0.92
C LYS A 51 6.74 -14.23 0.75
N GLY A 52 6.58 -13.75 -0.50
CA GLY A 52 5.88 -12.54 -0.85
C GLY A 52 6.80 -11.33 -1.10
N LYS A 53 6.32 -10.42 -1.93
CA LYS A 53 7.10 -9.23 -2.38
C LYS A 53 7.48 -8.31 -1.24
N PHE A 54 6.57 -8.09 -0.29
CA PHE A 54 6.86 -7.27 0.88
C PHE A 54 7.84 -7.94 1.84
N ALA A 55 7.87 -9.27 1.91
CA ALA A 55 8.88 -9.99 2.68
C ALA A 55 10.27 -9.86 2.04
N LEU A 56 10.36 -9.91 0.71
CA LEU A 56 11.61 -9.67 -0.02
C LEU A 56 12.09 -8.23 0.17
N LEU A 57 11.21 -7.23 0.02
CA LEU A 57 11.54 -5.84 0.27
C LEU A 57 12.04 -5.61 1.70
N ALA A 58 11.35 -6.18 2.71
CA ALA A 58 11.75 -6.09 4.11
C ALA A 58 13.18 -6.64 4.36
N SER A 59 13.52 -7.74 3.69
CA SER A 59 14.88 -8.29 3.74
C SER A 59 15.90 -7.29 3.18
N LYS A 60 15.62 -6.72 2.00
CA LYS A 60 16.50 -5.76 1.35
C LYS A 60 16.65 -4.44 2.11
N LEU A 61 15.58 -3.94 2.73
CA LEU A 61 15.62 -2.78 3.62
C LEU A 61 16.50 -3.04 4.85
N SER A 62 16.37 -4.23 5.44
CA SER A 62 17.18 -4.63 6.59
C SER A 62 18.69 -4.66 6.29
N GLU A 63 19.08 -5.05 5.06
CA GLU A 63 20.50 -5.06 4.61
C GLU A 63 21.12 -3.65 4.61
N VAL A 64 20.30 -2.60 4.52
CA VAL A 64 20.74 -1.19 4.52
C VAL A 64 20.38 -0.44 5.81
N GLY A 65 20.01 -1.14 6.87
CA GLY A 65 19.76 -0.57 8.19
C GLY A 65 18.36 0.07 8.36
N ILE A 66 17.39 -0.28 7.51
CA ILE A 66 16.02 0.21 7.58
C ILE A 66 15.10 -0.90 8.07
N ALA A 67 14.31 -0.62 9.10
CA ALA A 67 13.25 -1.50 9.59
C ALA A 67 12.00 -1.42 8.70
N SER A 68 11.13 -2.42 8.77
CA SER A 68 9.82 -2.35 8.11
C SER A 68 8.73 -2.96 8.97
N LEU A 69 7.54 -2.36 8.95
CA LEU A 69 6.31 -2.93 9.47
C LEU A 69 5.37 -3.24 8.31
N ARG A 70 5.00 -4.51 8.19
CA ARG A 70 3.99 -5.02 7.25
C ARG A 70 2.75 -5.36 8.04
N ILE A 71 1.58 -4.88 7.64
CA ILE A 71 0.33 -5.17 8.35
C ILE A 71 -0.67 -5.88 7.44
N ASP A 72 -1.48 -6.74 8.02
CA ASP A 72 -2.76 -7.16 7.43
C ASP A 72 -3.80 -6.12 7.81
N MET A 73 -4.40 -5.41 6.86
CA MET A 73 -5.52 -4.52 7.13
C MET A 73 -6.72 -5.30 7.65
N ARG A 74 -7.64 -4.68 8.38
CA ARG A 74 -8.88 -5.36 8.84
C ARG A 74 -9.63 -5.98 7.67
N GLY A 75 -10.03 -7.24 7.82
CA GLY A 75 -10.67 -8.00 6.75
C GLY A 75 -9.71 -8.73 5.82
N SER A 76 -8.40 -8.65 6.06
CA SER A 76 -7.34 -9.33 5.32
C SER A 76 -6.47 -10.20 6.21
N GLY A 77 -5.84 -11.21 5.62
CA GLY A 77 -4.82 -12.06 6.27
C GLY A 77 -5.26 -12.64 7.61
N GLN A 78 -4.52 -12.31 8.67
CA GLN A 78 -4.79 -12.77 10.05
C GLN A 78 -5.45 -11.70 10.93
N SER A 79 -5.73 -10.51 10.37
CA SER A 79 -6.44 -9.46 11.07
C SER A 79 -7.93 -9.77 11.19
N ALA A 80 -8.57 -9.21 12.22
CA ALA A 80 -9.99 -9.39 12.44
C ALA A 80 -10.83 -8.66 11.39
N GLY A 81 -12.06 -9.12 11.21
CA GLY A 81 -13.00 -8.56 10.23
C GLY A 81 -13.18 -9.47 9.02
N SER A 82 -13.88 -8.96 8.03
CA SER A 82 -14.11 -9.65 6.76
C SER A 82 -13.98 -8.65 5.60
N LEU A 83 -13.62 -9.14 4.42
CA LEU A 83 -13.49 -8.33 3.21
C LEU A 83 -14.77 -7.55 2.89
N GLU A 84 -15.95 -8.08 3.22
CA GLU A 84 -17.23 -7.44 2.97
C GLU A 84 -17.44 -6.12 3.73
N ASN A 85 -16.67 -5.90 4.82
CA ASN A 85 -16.79 -4.72 5.69
C ASN A 85 -15.62 -3.73 5.54
N ILE A 86 -14.74 -3.91 4.57
CA ILE A 86 -13.68 -2.94 4.32
C ILE A 86 -14.24 -1.68 3.63
N THR A 87 -13.60 -0.56 3.88
CA THR A 87 -13.81 0.71 3.16
C THR A 87 -12.47 1.42 3.02
N ALA A 88 -12.37 2.42 2.16
CA ALA A 88 -11.18 3.25 2.08
C ALA A 88 -10.85 3.91 3.43
N PHE A 89 -11.87 4.22 4.23
CA PHE A 89 -11.68 4.81 5.55
C PHE A 89 -11.22 3.81 6.61
N THR A 90 -11.71 2.57 6.59
CA THR A 90 -11.23 1.53 7.52
C THR A 90 -9.76 1.19 7.27
N GLU A 91 -9.34 1.13 6.01
CA GLU A 91 -7.94 0.94 5.63
C GLU A 91 -7.06 2.11 6.11
N LEU A 92 -7.54 3.35 5.93
CA LEU A 92 -6.83 4.53 6.44
C LEU A 92 -6.71 4.53 7.97
N GLU A 93 -7.76 4.12 8.69
CA GLU A 93 -7.71 3.99 10.15
C GLU A 93 -6.66 2.99 10.61
N ASP A 94 -6.54 1.85 9.92
CA ASP A 94 -5.54 0.83 10.22
C ASP A 94 -4.12 1.35 9.96
N ALA A 95 -3.92 2.08 8.86
CA ALA A 95 -2.63 2.69 8.52
C ALA A 95 -2.23 3.78 9.54
N ILE A 96 -3.17 4.62 10.00
CA ILE A 96 -2.94 5.60 11.07
C ILE A 96 -2.53 4.90 12.36
N ALA A 97 -3.26 3.86 12.76
CA ALA A 97 -2.96 3.12 13.98
C ALA A 97 -1.60 2.41 13.91
N ALA A 98 -1.20 1.90 12.73
CA ALA A 98 0.13 1.33 12.53
C ALA A 98 1.23 2.39 12.66
N CYS A 99 1.03 3.60 12.11
CA CYS A 99 1.95 4.72 12.33
C CYS A 99 2.04 5.12 13.82
N ASP A 100 0.92 5.17 14.52
CA ASP A 100 0.89 5.52 15.94
C ASP A 100 1.56 4.44 16.80
N TYR A 101 1.42 3.16 16.42
CA TYR A 101 2.18 2.07 17.02
C TYR A 101 3.69 2.28 16.80
N LEU A 102 4.14 2.60 15.58
CA LEU A 102 5.56 2.83 15.27
C LEU A 102 6.14 4.03 16.03
N LYS A 103 5.37 5.11 16.23
CA LYS A 103 5.80 6.27 17.01
C LYS A 103 6.07 5.94 18.49
N GLN A 104 5.44 4.90 19.02
CA GLN A 104 5.55 4.45 20.39
C GLN A 104 6.47 3.21 20.53
N CYS A 105 6.92 2.62 19.43
CA CYS A 105 7.71 1.40 19.43
C CYS A 105 9.16 1.66 19.86
N ASP A 106 9.63 0.95 20.91
CA ASP A 106 10.97 1.12 21.42
C ASP A 106 12.07 0.57 20.50
N HIS A 107 11.72 -0.25 19.52
CA HIS A 107 12.68 -0.94 18.65
C HIS A 107 13.05 -0.15 17.39
N VAL A 108 12.32 0.94 17.06
CA VAL A 108 12.53 1.76 15.86
C VAL A 108 12.56 3.24 16.20
N ASP A 109 13.06 4.08 15.29
CA ASP A 109 12.95 5.53 15.44
C ASP A 109 11.59 6.02 14.89
N GLY A 110 10.63 6.16 15.78
CA GLY A 110 9.28 6.63 15.46
C GLY A 110 9.20 8.08 14.91
N LYS A 111 10.31 8.80 14.84
CA LYS A 111 10.41 10.12 14.17
C LYS A 111 10.83 9.99 12.71
N ARG A 112 11.30 8.82 12.28
CA ARG A 112 11.77 8.53 10.93
C ARG A 112 10.93 7.43 10.29
N ILE A 113 9.63 7.73 10.11
CA ILE A 113 8.65 6.83 9.45
C ILE A 113 8.52 7.24 7.99
N SER A 114 8.72 6.30 7.08
CA SER A 114 8.34 6.37 5.67
C SER A 114 7.17 5.43 5.39
N VAL A 115 6.48 5.61 4.28
CA VAL A 115 5.33 4.78 3.90
C VAL A 115 5.49 4.27 2.49
N LEU A 116 5.14 3.01 2.27
CA LEU A 116 4.98 2.42 0.93
C LEU A 116 3.58 1.86 0.80
N GLY A 117 2.90 2.20 -0.29
CA GLY A 117 1.59 1.63 -0.64
C GLY A 117 1.58 0.99 -2.02
N LEU A 118 1.06 -0.24 -2.11
CA LEU A 118 0.86 -0.95 -3.37
C LEU A 118 -0.61 -0.87 -3.78
N SER A 119 -0.91 -0.53 -5.03
CA SER A 119 -2.27 -0.56 -5.60
C SER A 119 -3.27 0.23 -4.74
N PHE A 120 -4.33 -0.38 -4.21
CA PHE A 120 -5.26 0.24 -3.27
C PHE A 120 -4.55 0.81 -2.03
N GLY A 121 -3.51 0.12 -1.53
CA GLY A 121 -2.65 0.66 -0.47
C GLY A 121 -1.95 1.96 -0.86
N GLY A 122 -1.74 2.24 -2.14
CA GLY A 122 -1.24 3.53 -2.64
C GLY A 122 -2.23 4.68 -2.40
N LEU A 123 -3.52 4.47 -2.65
CA LEU A 123 -4.57 5.45 -2.28
C LEU A 123 -4.56 5.73 -0.77
N VAL A 124 -4.48 4.66 0.04
CA VAL A 124 -4.42 4.77 1.51
C VAL A 124 -3.17 5.51 1.97
N ALA A 125 -2.01 5.19 1.37
CA ALA A 125 -0.73 5.83 1.69
C ALA A 125 -0.74 7.33 1.40
N THR A 126 -1.31 7.78 0.27
CA THR A 126 -1.46 9.22 -0.02
C THR A 126 -2.35 9.91 1.00
N ALA A 127 -3.47 9.28 1.40
CA ALA A 127 -4.38 9.81 2.41
C ALA A 127 -3.73 9.87 3.80
N LEU A 128 -2.89 8.88 4.14
CA LEU A 128 -2.12 8.88 5.38
C LEU A 128 -1.10 10.03 5.41
N CYS A 129 -0.34 10.23 4.34
CA CYS A 129 0.62 11.34 4.21
C CYS A 129 -0.06 12.72 4.28
N ALA A 130 -1.29 12.84 3.76
CA ALA A 130 -2.08 14.08 3.89
C ALA A 130 -2.50 14.39 5.34
N LYS A 131 -2.59 13.37 6.20
CA LYS A 131 -2.95 13.52 7.62
C LYS A 131 -1.74 13.66 8.53
N ASP A 132 -0.60 13.12 8.15
CA ASP A 132 0.65 13.19 8.91
C ASP A 132 1.81 13.69 8.04
N SER A 133 2.00 14.99 8.02
CA SER A 133 3.08 15.67 7.27
C SER A 133 4.49 15.37 7.81
N LYS A 134 4.63 14.63 8.91
CA LYS A 134 5.91 14.21 9.48
C LYS A 134 6.45 12.92 8.85
N ILE A 135 5.67 12.24 8.03
CA ILE A 135 6.13 11.10 7.24
C ILE A 135 7.29 11.57 6.34
N LYS A 136 8.42 10.86 6.43
CA LYS A 136 9.69 11.27 5.83
C LYS A 136 9.70 11.13 4.31
N SER A 137 9.17 10.02 3.80
CA SER A 137 9.06 9.78 2.35
C SER A 137 7.91 8.84 2.03
N LEU A 138 7.41 8.94 0.80
CA LEU A 138 6.32 8.14 0.27
C LEU A 138 6.80 7.35 -0.94
N VAL A 139 6.54 6.04 -0.95
CA VAL A 139 6.76 5.18 -2.12
C VAL A 139 5.41 4.63 -2.57
N LEU A 140 5.14 4.70 -3.85
CA LEU A 140 3.91 4.22 -4.47
C LEU A 140 4.23 3.17 -5.54
N TRP A 141 3.73 1.95 -5.36
CA TRP A 141 3.86 0.83 -6.28
C TRP A 141 2.54 0.60 -7.02
N ASN A 142 2.50 0.83 -8.34
CA ASN A 142 1.27 0.72 -9.17
C ASN A 142 0.04 1.26 -8.43
N PRO A 143 0.06 2.53 -7.93
CA PRO A 143 -0.96 3.03 -7.02
C PRO A 143 -2.32 3.15 -7.70
N ALA A 144 -3.36 2.55 -7.13
CA ALA A 144 -4.73 2.72 -7.60
C ALA A 144 -5.27 4.10 -7.19
N VAL A 145 -4.74 5.15 -7.80
CA VAL A 145 -5.07 6.56 -7.49
C VAL A 145 -6.54 6.88 -7.69
N ASN A 146 -7.19 6.18 -8.59
CA ASN A 146 -8.63 6.18 -8.81
C ASN A 146 -9.18 4.74 -8.63
N MET A 147 -9.25 4.28 -7.39
CA MET A 147 -9.70 2.92 -7.08
C MET A 147 -11.15 2.67 -7.53
N MET A 148 -12.00 3.69 -7.62
CA MET A 148 -13.35 3.52 -8.17
C MET A 148 -13.31 3.08 -9.64
N GLU A 149 -12.45 3.68 -10.46
CA GLU A 149 -12.25 3.30 -11.86
C GLU A 149 -11.75 1.86 -11.99
N VAL A 150 -10.79 1.47 -11.13
CA VAL A 150 -10.34 0.08 -11.04
C VAL A 150 -11.51 -0.85 -10.75
N MET A 151 -12.38 -0.53 -9.79
CA MET A 151 -13.55 -1.36 -9.45
C MET A 151 -14.56 -1.42 -10.60
N LEU A 152 -14.82 -0.32 -11.30
CA LEU A 152 -15.67 -0.33 -12.49
C LEU A 152 -15.15 -1.27 -13.59
N THR A 153 -13.82 -1.37 -13.71
CA THR A 153 -13.17 -2.24 -14.69
C THR A 153 -13.20 -3.71 -14.28
N ILE A 154 -12.83 -4.04 -13.02
CA ILE A 154 -12.67 -5.44 -12.59
C ILE A 154 -13.95 -6.09 -12.08
N ALA A 155 -14.92 -5.33 -11.59
CA ALA A 155 -16.19 -5.82 -11.05
C ALA A 155 -17.40 -5.50 -11.94
N GLY A 156 -17.21 -4.65 -12.96
CA GLY A 156 -18.23 -4.24 -13.92
C GLY A 156 -18.99 -2.98 -13.51
N ILE A 157 -19.37 -2.18 -14.52
CA ILE A 157 -20.01 -0.87 -14.32
C ILE A 157 -21.36 -1.04 -13.62
N ASP A 158 -22.29 -1.83 -14.18
CA ASP A 158 -23.64 -1.97 -13.66
C ASP A 158 -23.70 -2.53 -12.23
N PRO A 159 -22.95 -3.61 -11.87
CA PRO A 159 -22.89 -4.09 -10.50
C PRO A 159 -22.37 -3.06 -9.49
N VAL A 160 -21.31 -2.33 -9.84
CA VAL A 160 -20.72 -1.30 -8.98
C VAL A 160 -21.70 -0.14 -8.78
N MET A 161 -22.28 0.37 -9.87
CA MET A 161 -23.27 1.47 -9.82
C MET A 161 -24.54 1.06 -9.07
N HIS A 162 -24.92 -0.23 -9.14
CA HIS A 162 -26.02 -0.76 -8.33
C HIS A 162 -25.66 -0.79 -6.84
N ALA A 163 -24.46 -1.21 -6.49
CA ALA A 163 -23.99 -1.26 -5.10
C ALA A 163 -23.91 0.13 -4.45
N CYS A 164 -23.55 1.15 -5.23
CA CYS A 164 -23.52 2.55 -4.72
C CYS A 164 -24.88 3.08 -4.26
N LYS A 165 -26.00 2.43 -4.62
CA LYS A 165 -27.36 2.90 -4.25
C LYS A 165 -27.76 2.57 -2.82
N ASP A 166 -27.11 1.56 -2.20
CA ASP A 166 -27.39 1.15 -0.83
C ASP A 166 -26.07 0.79 -0.11
N GLU A 167 -25.57 1.75 0.65
CA GLU A 167 -24.29 1.64 1.38
C GLU A 167 -24.26 0.48 2.37
N HIS A 168 -25.41 0.06 2.91
CA HIS A 168 -25.49 -0.93 3.99
C HIS A 168 -25.69 -2.36 3.49
N LYS A 169 -25.96 -2.52 2.19
CA LYS A 169 -26.19 -3.84 1.61
C LYS A 169 -24.89 -4.47 1.13
N ILE A 170 -24.76 -5.77 1.35
CA ILE A 170 -23.66 -6.60 0.84
C ILE A 170 -24.04 -7.13 -0.54
N TYR A 171 -23.11 -6.98 -1.48
CA TYR A 171 -23.24 -7.44 -2.86
C TYR A 171 -22.14 -8.44 -3.18
N GLU A 172 -22.43 -9.37 -4.10
CA GLU A 172 -21.44 -10.34 -4.59
C GLU A 172 -20.96 -9.94 -5.98
N PHE A 173 -19.64 -9.97 -6.16
CA PHE A 173 -18.94 -9.62 -7.39
C PHE A 173 -18.05 -10.76 -7.86
N ASP A 174 -17.95 -10.93 -9.17
CA ASP A 174 -16.92 -11.77 -9.79
C ASP A 174 -15.67 -10.91 -10.01
N ILE A 175 -14.64 -11.09 -9.16
CA ILE A 175 -13.39 -10.34 -9.24
C ILE A 175 -12.24 -11.34 -9.31
N TRP A 176 -11.47 -11.30 -10.41
CA TRP A 176 -10.34 -12.21 -10.65
C TRP A 176 -10.73 -13.69 -10.51
N ASN A 177 -11.82 -14.09 -11.17
CA ASN A 177 -12.38 -15.44 -11.16
C ASN A 177 -12.74 -15.98 -9.74
N ALA A 178 -13.02 -15.10 -8.80
CA ALA A 178 -13.46 -15.44 -7.46
C ALA A 178 -14.69 -14.62 -7.05
N LYS A 179 -15.65 -15.28 -6.38
CA LYS A 179 -16.78 -14.60 -5.75
C LYS A 179 -16.28 -13.81 -4.52
N ARG A 180 -16.54 -12.51 -4.52
CA ARG A 180 -16.18 -11.62 -3.42
C ARG A 180 -17.38 -10.82 -2.98
N LYS A 181 -17.56 -10.71 -1.67
CA LYS A 181 -18.63 -9.92 -1.07
C LYS A 181 -18.07 -8.59 -0.60
N LEU A 182 -18.74 -7.50 -0.95
CA LEU A 182 -18.41 -6.13 -0.58
C LEU A 182 -19.67 -5.38 -0.21
N CYS A 183 -19.61 -4.57 0.85
CA CYS A 183 -20.67 -3.66 1.22
C CYS A 183 -20.72 -2.48 0.22
N GLY A 184 -21.90 -1.92 -0.03
CA GLY A 184 -22.07 -0.71 -0.85
C GLY A 184 -21.23 0.47 -0.34
N GLU A 185 -21.02 0.58 0.97
CA GLU A 185 -20.17 1.58 1.59
C GLU A 185 -18.69 1.53 1.11
N PHE A 186 -18.18 0.35 0.71
CA PHE A 186 -16.86 0.27 0.09
C PHE A 186 -16.77 1.22 -1.10
N PHE A 187 -17.70 1.11 -2.06
CA PHE A 187 -17.69 1.91 -3.28
C PHE A 187 -17.94 3.39 -3.03
N THR A 188 -18.89 3.74 -2.17
CA THR A 188 -19.14 5.15 -1.85
C THR A 188 -18.00 5.79 -1.06
N SER A 189 -17.26 5.01 -0.27
CA SER A 189 -16.05 5.48 0.40
C SER A 189 -14.92 5.82 -0.59
N LEU A 190 -14.80 5.07 -1.70
CA LEU A 190 -13.85 5.37 -2.77
C LEU A 190 -14.14 6.73 -3.43
N CYS A 191 -15.41 7.09 -3.62
CA CYS A 191 -15.78 8.41 -4.15
C CYS A 191 -15.43 9.57 -3.22
N ARG A 192 -15.25 9.31 -1.92
CA ARG A 192 -14.95 10.31 -0.88
C ARG A 192 -13.45 10.41 -0.56
N MET A 193 -12.61 9.53 -1.12
CA MET A 193 -11.17 9.55 -0.93
C MET A 193 -10.46 9.79 -2.27
N SER A 194 -9.71 10.87 -2.37
CA SER A 194 -8.98 11.25 -3.57
C SER A 194 -7.48 11.26 -3.31
N ALA A 195 -6.73 10.47 -4.06
CA ALA A 195 -5.27 10.49 -4.02
C ALA A 195 -4.73 11.85 -4.48
N HIS A 196 -5.29 12.43 -5.55
CA HIS A 196 -4.89 13.75 -6.05
C HIS A 196 -5.07 14.85 -5.01
N ALA A 197 -6.26 14.93 -4.37
CA ALA A 197 -6.49 15.91 -3.30
C ALA A 197 -5.65 15.63 -2.04
N SER A 198 -5.28 14.40 -1.78
CA SER A 198 -4.45 14.02 -0.65
C SER A 198 -3.01 14.46 -0.87
N ILE A 199 -2.45 14.18 -2.05
CA ILE A 199 -1.04 14.42 -2.32
C ILE A 199 -0.67 15.91 -2.35
N THR A 200 -1.61 16.81 -2.65
CA THR A 200 -1.38 18.27 -2.55
C THR A 200 -1.01 18.73 -1.15
N LYS A 201 -1.35 17.94 -0.12
CA LYS A 201 -1.06 18.25 1.29
C LYS A 201 0.26 17.67 1.79
N TYR A 202 0.89 16.81 1.02
CA TYR A 202 2.17 16.19 1.33
C TYR A 202 3.27 16.84 0.48
N LYS A 203 4.38 17.24 1.12
CA LYS A 203 5.51 17.93 0.47
C LYS A 203 6.84 17.19 0.64
N GLY A 204 6.81 16.04 1.31
CA GLY A 204 8.00 15.17 1.44
C GLY A 204 8.36 14.49 0.12
N PRO A 205 9.56 13.92 0.03
CA PRO A 205 10.00 13.22 -1.18
C PRO A 205 9.10 12.02 -1.50
N MET A 206 8.83 11.83 -2.81
CA MET A 206 7.96 10.77 -3.31
C MET A 206 8.62 9.99 -4.44
N LEU A 207 8.52 8.66 -4.41
CA LEU A 207 8.88 7.76 -5.50
C LEU A 207 7.62 7.04 -6.01
N LEU A 208 7.32 7.20 -7.30
CA LEU A 208 6.31 6.41 -7.99
C LEU A 208 7.00 5.36 -8.87
N GLN A 209 6.47 4.14 -8.84
CA GLN A 209 6.96 3.04 -9.64
C GLN A 209 5.78 2.32 -10.29
N VAL A 210 5.75 2.27 -11.62
CA VAL A 210 4.62 1.75 -12.37
C VAL A 210 5.04 0.81 -13.48
N GLY A 211 4.20 -0.21 -13.70
CA GLY A 211 4.32 -1.15 -14.81
C GLY A 211 3.60 -0.62 -16.05
N LEU A 212 4.30 -0.47 -17.16
CA LEU A 212 3.73 0.04 -18.41
C LEU A 212 2.67 -0.88 -19.05
N ASN A 213 2.65 -2.16 -18.66
CA ASN A 213 1.67 -3.15 -19.09
C ASN A 213 0.68 -3.50 -17.96
N ASP A 214 0.47 -2.58 -17.02
CA ASP A 214 -0.54 -2.76 -15.98
C ASP A 214 -1.94 -2.67 -16.62
N HIS A 215 -2.74 -3.73 -16.43
CA HIS A 215 -4.14 -3.80 -16.91
C HIS A 215 -5.14 -3.65 -15.76
N VAL A 216 -4.68 -3.44 -14.53
CA VAL A 216 -5.50 -3.20 -13.34
C VAL A 216 -5.60 -1.69 -13.08
N VAL A 217 -4.44 -1.02 -13.02
CA VAL A 217 -4.35 0.44 -12.95
C VAL A 217 -3.88 0.93 -14.32
N TRP A 218 -4.79 1.49 -15.08
CA TRP A 218 -4.55 1.85 -16.48
C TRP A 218 -5.23 3.20 -16.81
N PRO A 219 -4.66 4.01 -17.73
CA PRO A 219 -3.39 3.82 -18.45
C PRO A 219 -2.17 4.31 -17.64
N GLU A 220 -1.08 3.55 -17.66
CA GLU A 220 0.20 3.99 -17.14
C GLU A 220 1.15 4.42 -18.29
N PRO A 221 1.99 5.46 -18.12
CA PRO A 221 2.26 6.20 -16.88
C PRO A 221 1.32 7.39 -16.61
N ALA A 222 0.25 7.60 -17.37
CA ALA A 222 -0.61 8.78 -17.25
C ALA A 222 -1.27 8.93 -15.86
N GLN A 223 -1.63 7.82 -15.20
CA GLN A 223 -2.15 7.83 -13.83
C GLN A 223 -1.08 8.35 -12.85
N ALA A 224 0.17 7.89 -12.98
CA ALA A 224 1.29 8.34 -12.15
C ALA A 224 1.62 9.82 -12.42
N GLU A 225 1.66 10.26 -13.66
CA GLU A 225 1.90 11.66 -14.05
C GLU A 225 0.80 12.59 -13.49
N GLY A 226 -0.44 12.11 -13.41
CA GLY A 226 -1.55 12.83 -12.76
C GLY A 226 -1.28 13.10 -11.29
N ILE A 227 -0.77 12.12 -10.54
CA ILE A 227 -0.38 12.30 -9.13
C ILE A 227 0.81 13.25 -9.01
N ILE A 228 1.83 13.08 -9.84
CA ILE A 228 3.02 13.94 -9.86
C ILE A 228 2.64 15.40 -10.08
N SER A 229 1.72 15.68 -11.01
CA SER A 229 1.27 17.05 -11.30
C SER A 229 0.58 17.75 -10.12
N CYS A 230 0.11 16.99 -9.14
CA CYS A 230 -0.51 17.49 -7.90
C CYS A 230 0.47 17.57 -6.72
N HIS A 231 1.70 17.05 -6.85
CA HIS A 231 2.69 17.02 -5.78
C HIS A 231 3.69 18.16 -5.91
N GLU A 232 3.79 18.99 -4.88
CA GLU A 232 4.71 20.16 -4.86
C GLU A 232 6.13 19.81 -4.33
N GLY A 233 6.35 18.61 -3.79
CA GLY A 233 7.64 18.16 -3.26
C GLY A 233 8.53 17.53 -4.32
N GLU A 234 9.73 17.12 -3.91
CA GLU A 234 10.61 16.31 -4.77
C GLU A 234 9.98 14.97 -5.11
N HIS A 235 10.09 14.57 -6.35
CA HIS A 235 9.55 13.29 -6.79
C HIS A 235 10.41 12.61 -7.86
N GLU A 236 10.33 11.30 -7.89
CA GLU A 236 10.93 10.45 -8.92
C GLU A 236 9.87 9.51 -9.50
N LEU A 237 9.94 9.26 -10.81
CA LEU A 237 9.12 8.26 -11.50
C LEU A 237 10.03 7.17 -12.09
N GLN A 238 9.73 5.91 -11.76
CA GLN A 238 10.30 4.76 -12.45
C GLN A 238 9.19 4.02 -13.19
N THR A 239 9.36 3.84 -14.48
CA THR A 239 8.52 2.96 -15.30
C THR A 239 9.28 1.67 -15.60
N VAL A 240 8.60 0.54 -15.56
CA VAL A 240 9.16 -0.77 -15.92
C VAL A 240 8.25 -1.47 -16.92
N ASN A 241 8.83 -2.29 -17.81
CA ASN A 241 8.06 -3.11 -18.73
C ASN A 241 7.47 -4.33 -18.01
N ALA A 242 6.40 -4.14 -17.27
CA ALA A 242 5.76 -5.15 -16.43
C ALA A 242 4.27 -4.88 -16.25
N GLY A 243 3.52 -5.90 -15.81
CA GLY A 243 2.13 -5.77 -15.36
C GLY A 243 2.01 -5.29 -13.91
N HIS A 244 0.80 -5.39 -13.36
CA HIS A 244 0.45 -4.92 -12.00
C HIS A 244 1.33 -5.52 -10.90
N ASP A 245 1.78 -6.73 -11.08
CA ASP A 245 2.63 -7.46 -10.14
C ASP A 245 4.13 -7.21 -10.30
N PHE A 246 4.53 -6.28 -11.18
CA PHE A 246 5.91 -6.07 -11.57
C PHE A 246 6.61 -7.31 -12.14
N THR A 247 5.83 -8.23 -12.73
CA THR A 247 6.37 -9.36 -13.49
C THR A 247 6.12 -9.17 -14.98
N ASN A 248 6.99 -9.76 -15.80
CA ASN A 248 6.83 -9.75 -17.25
C ASN A 248 7.11 -11.15 -17.81
N ASN A 249 6.10 -11.79 -18.42
CA ASN A 249 6.21 -13.14 -19.00
C ASN A 249 6.88 -14.17 -18.05
N GLY A 250 6.55 -14.11 -16.76
CA GLY A 250 7.13 -14.97 -15.73
C GLY A 250 8.52 -14.58 -15.26
N SER A 251 9.08 -13.47 -15.74
CA SER A 251 10.32 -12.89 -15.21
C SER A 251 10.03 -11.94 -14.05
N ASP A 252 10.83 -12.03 -12.99
CA ASP A 252 10.83 -11.15 -11.82
C ASP A 252 11.86 -10.01 -11.93
N GLU A 253 12.56 -9.90 -13.05
CA GLU A 253 13.58 -8.85 -13.24
C GLU A 253 13.03 -7.44 -13.01
N PRO A 254 11.83 -7.08 -13.54
CA PRO A 254 11.23 -5.78 -13.24
C PRO A 254 10.96 -5.58 -11.75
N LEU A 255 10.47 -6.60 -11.04
CA LEU A 255 10.26 -6.54 -9.59
C LEU A 255 11.55 -6.28 -8.82
N LEU A 256 12.64 -6.96 -9.19
CA LEU A 256 13.93 -6.76 -8.55
C LEU A 256 14.46 -5.33 -8.78
N SER A 257 14.31 -4.79 -9.99
CA SER A 257 14.64 -3.40 -10.32
C SER A 257 13.82 -2.40 -9.50
N VAL A 258 12.51 -2.65 -9.34
CA VAL A 258 11.60 -1.83 -8.51
C VAL A 258 12.04 -1.85 -7.04
N ILE A 259 12.36 -3.02 -6.49
CA ILE A 259 12.85 -3.17 -5.11
C ILE A 259 14.19 -2.45 -4.91
N GLU A 260 15.15 -2.61 -5.82
CA GLU A 260 16.46 -1.95 -5.76
C GLU A 260 16.31 -0.42 -5.74
N LYS A 261 15.49 0.13 -6.64
CA LYS A 261 15.20 1.57 -6.68
C LYS A 261 14.50 2.06 -5.41
N THR A 262 13.53 1.28 -4.87
CA THR A 262 12.86 1.57 -3.60
C THR A 262 13.87 1.66 -2.45
N VAL A 263 14.76 0.67 -2.32
CA VAL A 263 15.78 0.63 -1.27
C VAL A 263 16.74 1.82 -1.41
N SER A 264 17.18 2.14 -2.62
CA SER A 264 18.08 3.27 -2.87
C SER A 264 17.43 4.59 -2.51
N PHE A 265 16.17 4.82 -2.89
CA PHE A 265 15.40 6.01 -2.57
C PHE A 265 15.19 6.16 -1.05
N LEU A 266 14.77 5.10 -0.38
CA LEU A 266 14.54 5.11 1.07
C LEU A 266 15.84 5.30 1.86
N LYS A 267 16.97 4.77 1.37
CA LYS A 267 18.29 4.98 2.00
C LYS A 267 18.68 6.46 2.02
N VAL A 268 18.26 7.25 1.05
CA VAL A 268 18.52 8.72 1.01
C VAL A 268 17.50 9.49 1.84
N ASN A 269 16.23 9.08 1.81
CA ASN A 269 15.10 9.88 2.27
C ASN A 269 14.49 9.44 3.62
N ALA A 270 14.94 8.34 4.22
CA ALA A 270 14.46 7.87 5.52
C ALA A 270 15.34 8.32 6.71
N PHE A 271 16.47 8.96 6.47
CA PHE A 271 17.46 9.37 7.50
C PHE A 271 17.43 10.85 7.89
#